data_b224b1bdd7081329866331fbecdf6237
#
_entry.id   b224b1bdd7081329866331fbecdf6237
#
_cell.length_a   1.000
_cell.length_b   1.000
_cell.length_c   1.000
_cell.angle_alpha   90.00
_cell.angle_beta   90.00
_cell.angle_gamma   90.00
#
_symmetry.space_group_name_H-M   'P 1'
#
loop_
_entity.id
_entity.type
_entity.pdbx_description
1 polymer ?
#
loop_
_entity_poly.entity_id
_entity_poly.type
_entity_poly.pdbx_seq_one_letter_code
_entity_poly.pdbx_strand_id
1 'polypeptide(L)'
;GDLRVNGSLDKPVINGSLDLDSAHIYSDVYGFDLRTDERALDIKDSRIIFSDYRLFSTGKEPMVLNGTFDMSDFERMRMDFAMRAKNFELINTRKKAQSMLFGKVYANYVGTLKGTTDNLSLRGKLEVLDRTDVTYILKDSPLSVDDRLHDLVQFTNFKDSTQRAQPEKAVDGGMDIT
;
A
#
# COMPACT_ATOMS: atom_id res chain seq x y z
N GLY A 1 -2.12 -13.29 27.37
CA GLY A 1 -1.06 -14.22 26.92
C GLY A 1 -0.09 -14.55 28.04
N ASP A 2 0.56 -15.69 27.97
CA ASP A 2 1.62 -16.13 28.89
C ASP A 2 2.86 -16.48 28.06
N LEU A 3 3.98 -15.81 28.34
CA LEU A 3 5.22 -15.97 27.59
C LEU A 3 6.37 -16.39 28.51
N ARG A 4 7.14 -17.38 28.06
CA ARG A 4 8.36 -17.84 28.71
C ARG A 4 9.52 -17.70 27.74
N VAL A 5 10.57 -17.03 28.18
CA VAL A 5 11.78 -16.83 27.43
C VAL A 5 12.91 -17.63 28.08
N ASN A 6 13.54 -18.50 27.30
CA ASN A 6 14.68 -19.32 27.68
C ASN A 6 15.84 -19.10 26.70
N GLY A 7 17.00 -19.70 26.96
CA GLY A 7 18.17 -19.62 26.07
C GLY A 7 19.13 -18.49 26.44
N SER A 8 20.03 -18.14 25.51
CA SER A 8 20.98 -17.04 25.67
C SER A 8 20.38 -15.71 25.15
N LEU A 9 21.02 -14.59 25.53
CA LEU A 9 20.61 -13.26 25.01
C LEU A 9 20.72 -13.17 23.50
N ASP A 10 21.68 -13.89 22.89
CA ASP A 10 21.86 -13.87 21.42
C ASP A 10 20.89 -14.80 20.68
N LYS A 11 20.35 -15.80 21.38
CA LYS A 11 19.39 -16.77 20.81
C LYS A 11 18.28 -17.08 21.83
N PRO A 12 17.38 -16.16 22.07
CA PRO A 12 16.26 -16.39 22.97
C PRO A 12 15.26 -17.38 22.32
N VAL A 13 14.74 -18.29 23.12
CA VAL A 13 13.68 -19.22 22.73
C VAL A 13 12.41 -18.82 23.47
N ILE A 14 11.41 -18.45 22.71
CA ILE A 14 10.12 -17.98 23.23
C ILE A 14 9.10 -19.10 23.10
N ASN A 15 8.41 -19.40 24.21
CA ASN A 15 7.30 -20.34 24.25
C ASN A 15 6.15 -19.73 25.02
N GLY A 16 4.91 -20.11 24.66
CA GLY A 16 3.73 -19.65 25.37
C GLY A 16 2.53 -19.37 24.48
N SER A 17 1.74 -18.38 24.84
CA SER A 17 0.58 -17.94 24.07
C SER A 17 0.52 -16.43 23.93
N LEU A 18 0.14 -15.97 22.74
CA LEU A 18 -0.06 -14.56 22.42
C LEU A 18 -1.55 -14.31 22.19
N ASP A 19 -2.09 -13.39 22.94
CA ASP A 19 -3.46 -12.94 22.79
C ASP A 19 -3.46 -11.62 22.00
N LEU A 20 -4.11 -11.65 20.85
CA LEU A 20 -4.23 -10.50 19.94
C LEU A 20 -5.63 -9.87 20.06
N ASP A 21 -6.15 -9.78 21.28
CA ASP A 21 -7.46 -9.19 21.50
C ASP A 21 -7.55 -7.79 20.88
N SER A 22 -8.52 -7.60 20.00
CA SER A 22 -8.81 -6.33 19.34
C SER A 22 -7.66 -5.76 18.48
N ALA A 23 -6.72 -6.60 18.02
CA ALA A 23 -5.69 -6.12 17.12
C ALA A 23 -6.24 -5.82 15.72
N HIS A 24 -5.80 -4.71 15.15
CA HIS A 24 -6.18 -4.25 13.82
C HIS A 24 -4.95 -4.09 12.91
N ILE A 25 -5.09 -4.54 11.68
CA ILE A 25 -4.14 -4.31 10.60
C ILE A 25 -4.85 -3.44 9.57
N TYR A 26 -4.46 -2.20 9.42
CA TYR A 26 -5.15 -1.27 8.53
C TYR A 26 -4.20 -0.48 7.62
N SER A 27 -4.74 -0.03 6.51
CA SER A 27 -4.09 0.93 5.62
C SER A 27 -5.11 1.88 5.03
N ASP A 28 -4.99 3.17 5.35
CA ASP A 28 -5.84 4.22 4.76
C ASP A 28 -5.56 4.42 3.26
N VAL A 29 -4.32 4.16 2.82
CA VAL A 29 -3.92 4.32 1.40
C VAL A 29 -4.60 3.27 0.53
N TYR A 30 -4.60 2.01 0.97
CA TYR A 30 -5.16 0.88 0.24
C TYR A 30 -6.59 0.55 0.65
N GLY A 31 -7.12 1.20 1.68
CA GLY A 31 -8.52 1.09 2.08
C GLY A 31 -8.92 -0.24 2.70
N PHE A 32 -8.02 -0.93 3.37
CA PHE A 32 -8.35 -2.14 4.12
C PHE A 32 -8.23 -1.92 5.63
N ASP A 33 -9.07 -2.64 6.38
CA ASP A 33 -9.07 -2.72 7.84
C ASP A 33 -9.41 -4.16 8.24
N LEU A 34 -8.43 -4.86 8.79
CA LEU A 34 -8.52 -6.26 9.19
C LEU A 34 -8.44 -6.37 10.70
N ARG A 35 -9.40 -7.04 11.29
CA ARG A 35 -9.43 -7.40 12.71
C ARG A 35 -8.98 -8.84 12.87
N THR A 36 -8.23 -9.08 13.92
CA THR A 36 -7.77 -10.41 14.29
C THR A 36 -8.88 -11.24 14.95
N ASP A 37 -8.71 -12.56 14.92
CA ASP A 37 -9.49 -13.50 15.72
C ASP A 37 -9.22 -13.26 17.21
N GLU A 38 -10.21 -13.48 18.05
CA GLU A 38 -10.08 -13.37 19.53
C GLU A 38 -9.37 -14.59 20.15
N ARG A 39 -8.99 -15.58 19.33
CA ARG A 39 -8.28 -16.76 19.80
C ARG A 39 -6.81 -16.47 20.04
N ALA A 40 -6.29 -16.99 21.16
CA ALA A 40 -4.86 -16.96 21.42
C ALA A 40 -4.06 -17.75 20.37
N LEU A 41 -2.90 -17.25 20.04
CA LEU A 41 -1.93 -17.91 19.17
C LEU A 41 -0.88 -18.64 20.01
N ASP A 42 -0.61 -19.89 19.68
CA ASP A 42 0.46 -20.65 20.30
C ASP A 42 1.84 -20.22 19.79
N ILE A 43 2.79 -20.07 20.71
CA ILE A 43 4.19 -19.84 20.39
C ILE A 43 4.99 -21.04 20.87
N LYS A 44 5.68 -21.71 19.94
CA LYS A 44 6.58 -22.85 20.20
C LYS A 44 7.92 -22.60 19.54
N ASP A 45 8.97 -22.64 20.35
CA ASP A 45 10.36 -22.48 19.89
C ASP A 45 10.51 -21.22 19.01
N SER A 46 10.04 -20.08 19.49
CA SER A 46 10.02 -18.79 18.79
C SER A 46 9.21 -18.77 17.48
N ARG A 47 8.27 -19.70 17.29
CA ARG A 47 7.34 -19.73 16.15
C ARG A 47 5.92 -19.50 16.60
N ILE A 48 5.27 -18.49 16.04
CA ILE A 48 3.83 -18.28 16.22
C ILE A 48 3.11 -19.21 15.24
N ILE A 49 2.17 -20.01 15.76
CA ILE A 49 1.41 -21.00 14.98
C ILE A 49 0.01 -20.49 14.74
N PHE A 50 -0.37 -20.42 13.47
CA PHE A 50 -1.71 -20.06 13.02
C PHE A 50 -2.44 -21.31 12.53
N SER A 51 -3.46 -21.73 13.26
CA SER A 51 -4.29 -22.89 12.92
C SER A 51 -5.73 -22.45 12.72
N ASP A 52 -6.18 -22.40 11.47
CA ASP A 52 -7.48 -21.87 11.08
C ASP A 52 -7.79 -20.50 11.71
N TYR A 53 -6.76 -19.67 11.80
CA TYR A 53 -6.85 -18.33 12.38
C TYR A 53 -7.64 -17.41 11.44
N ARG A 54 -8.53 -16.62 11.98
CA ARG A 54 -9.46 -15.84 11.17
C ARG A 54 -9.12 -14.35 11.23
N LEU A 55 -9.06 -13.74 10.07
CA LEU A 55 -8.99 -12.29 9.91
C LEU A 55 -10.31 -11.80 9.33
N PHE A 56 -10.89 -10.80 9.96
CA PHE A 56 -12.16 -10.20 9.56
C PHE A 56 -11.92 -8.80 9.03
N SER A 57 -12.59 -8.46 7.95
CA SER A 57 -12.80 -7.08 7.53
C SER A 57 -14.08 -6.54 8.19
N THR A 58 -14.67 -5.49 7.64
CA THR A 58 -15.99 -5.00 8.06
C THR A 58 -17.12 -5.98 7.74
N GLY A 59 -16.88 -6.92 6.82
CA GLY A 59 -17.80 -8.00 6.47
C GLY A 59 -17.83 -9.11 7.52
N LYS A 60 -18.75 -10.06 7.33
CA LYS A 60 -18.94 -11.21 8.24
C LYS A 60 -18.06 -12.40 7.88
N GLU A 61 -17.71 -12.54 6.61
CA GLU A 61 -16.93 -13.67 6.10
C GLU A 61 -15.45 -13.45 6.37
N PRO A 62 -14.77 -14.38 7.06
CA PRO A 62 -13.35 -14.23 7.38
C PRO A 62 -12.43 -14.70 6.24
N MET A 63 -11.21 -14.21 6.27
CA MET A 63 -10.07 -14.85 5.65
C MET A 63 -9.44 -15.81 6.67
N VAL A 64 -9.24 -17.06 6.30
CA VAL A 64 -8.63 -18.09 7.14
C VAL A 64 -7.15 -18.21 6.82
N LEU A 65 -6.34 -18.19 7.87
CA LEU A 65 -4.89 -18.23 7.84
C LEU A 65 -4.40 -19.52 8.52
N ASN A 66 -3.53 -20.25 7.83
CA ASN A 66 -2.83 -21.41 8.38
C ASN A 66 -1.35 -21.30 8.11
N GLY A 67 -0.51 -21.55 9.10
CA GLY A 67 0.93 -21.50 8.90
C GLY A 67 1.70 -21.02 10.12
N THR A 68 2.88 -20.48 9.87
CA THR A 68 3.79 -20.07 10.93
C THR A 68 4.48 -18.75 10.62
N PHE A 69 4.73 -18.00 11.69
CA PHE A 69 5.65 -16.87 11.71
C PHE A 69 6.83 -17.22 12.60
N ASP A 70 7.99 -17.43 12.00
CA ASP A 70 9.22 -17.87 12.67
C ASP A 70 10.05 -16.66 13.05
N MET A 71 10.23 -16.46 14.36
CA MET A 71 11.03 -15.40 14.99
C MET A 71 12.31 -15.94 15.63
N SER A 72 12.73 -17.15 15.31
CA SER A 72 13.96 -17.76 15.89
C SER A 72 15.23 -16.98 15.51
N ASP A 73 15.17 -16.22 14.42
CA ASP A 73 16.17 -15.26 13.99
C ASP A 73 15.48 -13.89 13.77
N PHE A 74 15.67 -12.98 14.71
CA PHE A 74 15.01 -11.63 14.65
C PHE A 74 15.51 -10.77 13.50
N GLU A 75 16.70 -11.03 12.96
CA GLU A 75 17.20 -10.32 11.79
C GLU A 75 16.56 -10.83 10.49
N ARG A 76 16.12 -12.10 10.48
CA ARG A 76 15.57 -12.78 9.31
C ARG A 76 14.31 -13.57 9.63
N MET A 77 13.32 -12.91 10.18
CA MET A 77 12.02 -13.54 10.48
C MET A 77 11.40 -14.11 9.19
N ARG A 78 10.76 -15.28 9.30
CA ARG A 78 10.16 -15.99 8.18
C ARG A 78 8.66 -16.12 8.34
N MET A 79 7.98 -16.03 7.22
CA MET A 79 6.54 -16.27 7.08
C MET A 79 6.31 -17.45 6.14
N ASP A 80 5.44 -18.35 6.54
CA ASP A 80 4.89 -19.42 5.69
C ASP A 80 3.42 -19.58 6.00
N PHE A 81 2.59 -18.94 5.20
CA PHE A 81 1.14 -18.94 5.37
C PHE A 81 0.43 -19.48 4.14
N ALA A 82 -0.57 -20.32 4.38
CA ALA A 82 -1.65 -20.62 3.44
C ALA A 82 -2.87 -19.77 3.83
N MET A 83 -3.47 -19.13 2.85
CA MET A 83 -4.61 -18.23 3.05
C MET A 83 -5.79 -18.65 2.19
N ARG A 84 -6.99 -18.59 2.74
CA ARG A 84 -8.24 -18.88 2.04
C ARG A 84 -9.32 -17.89 2.48
N ALA A 85 -9.95 -17.28 1.51
CA ALA A 85 -11.08 -16.39 1.72
C ALA A 85 -12.18 -16.69 0.71
N LYS A 86 -13.42 -16.68 1.16
CA LYS A 86 -14.60 -16.81 0.30
C LYS A 86 -15.54 -15.66 0.58
N ASN A 87 -15.93 -14.96 -0.48
CA ASN A 87 -16.84 -13.82 -0.37
C ASN A 87 -16.38 -12.75 0.63
N PHE A 88 -15.06 -12.58 0.71
CA PHE A 88 -14.41 -11.71 1.67
C PHE A 88 -14.50 -10.24 1.22
N GLU A 89 -14.86 -9.35 2.14
CA GLU A 89 -14.85 -7.91 1.89
C GLU A 89 -13.43 -7.38 2.08
N LEU A 90 -12.64 -7.37 0.98
CA LEU A 90 -11.24 -7.00 1.02
C LEU A 90 -11.05 -5.50 1.29
N ILE A 91 -11.91 -4.68 0.69
CA ILE A 91 -11.88 -3.23 0.82
C ILE A 91 -13.29 -2.75 1.12
N ASN A 92 -13.42 -1.85 2.10
CA ASN A 92 -14.64 -1.11 2.38
C ASN A 92 -14.27 0.26 2.94
N THR A 93 -14.02 1.20 2.04
CA THR A 93 -13.61 2.54 2.45
C THR A 93 -14.44 3.61 1.74
N ARG A 94 -14.74 4.66 2.49
CA ARG A 94 -15.39 5.85 1.93
C ARG A 94 -14.34 6.77 1.30
N LYS A 95 -14.76 7.57 0.32
CA LYS A 95 -13.90 8.59 -0.27
C LYS A 95 -13.43 9.57 0.81
N LYS A 96 -12.10 9.69 0.96
CA LYS A 96 -11.41 10.70 1.78
C LYS A 96 -10.50 11.52 0.86
N ALA A 97 -10.08 12.71 1.28
CA ALA A 97 -9.22 13.59 0.47
C ALA A 97 -7.89 12.93 0.04
N GLN A 98 -7.38 12.01 0.84
CA GLN A 98 -6.12 11.31 0.59
C GLN A 98 -6.28 9.88 0.04
N SER A 99 -7.51 9.40 -0.10
CA SER A 99 -7.75 8.05 -0.59
C SER A 99 -7.38 7.95 -2.07
N MET A 100 -6.55 6.98 -2.40
CA MET A 100 -6.30 6.57 -3.78
C MET A 100 -7.33 5.54 -4.25
N LEU A 101 -7.91 4.82 -3.31
CA LEU A 101 -8.88 3.76 -3.56
C LEU A 101 -10.05 3.90 -2.59
N PHE A 102 -11.28 3.84 -3.08
CA PHE A 102 -12.49 3.85 -2.25
C PHE A 102 -13.61 3.05 -2.88
N GLY A 103 -14.57 2.64 -2.07
CA GLY A 103 -15.66 1.75 -2.46
C GLY A 103 -15.57 0.40 -1.75
N LYS A 104 -16.11 -0.63 -2.37
CA LYS A 104 -16.15 -1.98 -1.81
C LYS A 104 -15.59 -2.99 -2.80
N VAL A 105 -14.68 -3.84 -2.34
CA VAL A 105 -14.15 -4.96 -3.11
C VAL A 105 -14.45 -6.25 -2.38
N TYR A 106 -15.11 -7.16 -3.07
CA TYR A 106 -15.38 -8.51 -2.59
C TYR A 106 -14.64 -9.51 -3.45
N ALA A 107 -13.99 -10.47 -2.80
CA ALA A 107 -13.16 -11.43 -3.50
C ALA A 107 -13.19 -12.82 -2.87
N ASN A 108 -12.95 -13.82 -3.71
CA ASN A 108 -12.47 -15.13 -3.28
C ASN A 108 -10.96 -15.15 -3.45
N TYR A 109 -10.27 -15.71 -2.48
CA TYR A 109 -8.81 -15.85 -2.53
C TYR A 109 -8.36 -17.21 -2.00
N VAL A 110 -7.42 -17.81 -2.70
CA VAL A 110 -6.68 -18.99 -2.24
C VAL A 110 -5.23 -18.81 -2.63
N GLY A 111 -4.32 -18.88 -1.66
CA GLY A 111 -2.92 -18.68 -1.97
C GLY A 111 -2.00 -18.87 -0.77
N THR A 112 -0.74 -18.52 -0.98
CA THR A 112 0.31 -18.62 0.02
C THR A 112 1.12 -17.33 0.08
N LEU A 113 1.55 -16.99 1.29
CA LEU A 113 2.53 -15.92 1.55
C LEU A 113 3.75 -16.56 2.18
N LYS A 114 4.90 -16.52 1.50
CA LYS A 114 6.13 -17.18 1.94
C LYS A 114 7.33 -16.27 1.78
N GLY A 115 8.29 -16.40 2.68
CA GLY A 115 9.57 -15.71 2.57
C GLY A 115 10.03 -15.12 3.88
N THR A 116 11.01 -14.23 3.80
CA THR A 116 11.50 -13.43 4.92
C THR A 116 10.85 -12.05 4.90
N THR A 117 10.92 -11.32 6.02
CA THR A 117 10.38 -9.95 6.11
C THR A 117 10.89 -9.01 5.01
N ASP A 118 12.11 -9.25 4.51
CA ASP A 118 12.74 -8.45 3.45
C ASP A 118 12.39 -8.92 2.04
N ASN A 119 11.92 -10.17 1.91
CA ASN A 119 11.60 -10.77 0.61
C ASN A 119 10.41 -11.72 0.73
N LEU A 120 9.21 -11.14 0.66
CA LEU A 120 7.95 -11.87 0.70
C LEU A 120 7.42 -12.17 -0.71
N SER A 121 6.99 -13.39 -0.91
CA SER A 121 6.33 -13.85 -2.13
C SER A 121 4.88 -14.21 -1.84
N LEU A 122 3.94 -13.46 -2.43
CA LEU A 122 2.51 -13.76 -2.42
C LEU A 122 2.15 -14.45 -3.74
N ARG A 123 1.61 -15.66 -3.65
CA ARG A 123 1.15 -16.43 -4.81
C ARG A 123 -0.24 -16.96 -4.56
N GLY A 124 -1.12 -16.84 -5.54
CA GLY A 124 -2.48 -17.33 -5.36
C GLY A 124 -3.40 -17.00 -6.51
N LYS A 125 -4.64 -17.42 -6.36
CA LYS A 125 -5.74 -17.08 -7.26
C LYS A 125 -6.68 -16.13 -6.53
N LEU A 126 -6.89 -14.96 -7.13
CA LEU A 126 -7.85 -13.96 -6.70
C LEU A 126 -8.98 -13.91 -7.73
N GLU A 127 -10.20 -13.99 -7.26
CA GLU A 127 -11.42 -13.82 -8.05
C GLU A 127 -12.22 -12.65 -7.47
N VAL A 128 -12.31 -11.56 -8.22
CA VAL A 128 -13.13 -10.40 -7.83
C VAL A 128 -14.58 -10.69 -8.16
N LEU A 129 -15.47 -10.45 -7.20
CA LEU A 129 -16.89 -10.77 -7.32
C LEU A 129 -17.69 -9.62 -7.96
N ASP A 130 -18.76 -9.93 -8.66
CA ASP A 130 -19.60 -9.00 -9.42
C ASP A 130 -20.20 -7.84 -8.59
N ARG A 131 -20.38 -8.05 -7.30
CA ARG A 131 -20.87 -7.01 -6.37
C ARG A 131 -19.79 -5.99 -5.93
N THR A 132 -18.61 -6.06 -6.52
CA THR A 132 -17.53 -5.10 -6.30
C THR A 132 -17.89 -3.77 -6.95
N ASP A 133 -17.78 -2.70 -6.16
CA ASP A 133 -17.94 -1.31 -6.60
C ASP A 133 -16.80 -0.49 -6.02
N VAL A 134 -15.78 -0.24 -6.84
CA VAL A 134 -14.54 0.40 -6.41
C VAL A 134 -14.11 1.46 -7.41
N THR A 135 -13.64 2.58 -6.89
CA THR A 135 -13.04 3.66 -7.66
C THR A 135 -11.57 3.83 -7.27
N TYR A 136 -10.70 3.86 -8.27
CA TYR A 136 -9.28 4.18 -8.10
C TYR A 136 -8.99 5.56 -8.68
N ILE A 137 -8.36 6.44 -7.89
CA ILE A 137 -7.98 7.79 -8.32
C ILE A 137 -6.52 7.78 -8.78
N LEU A 138 -6.30 8.02 -10.05
CA LEU A 138 -4.98 8.24 -10.63
C LEU A 138 -4.57 9.70 -10.33
N LYS A 139 -3.71 9.92 -9.34
CA LYS A 139 -3.26 11.27 -8.97
C LYS A 139 -2.24 11.86 -9.95
N ASP A 140 -1.53 11.02 -10.70
CA ASP A 140 -0.48 11.42 -11.66
C ASP A 140 -0.82 10.98 -13.08
N SER A 141 -2.07 11.12 -13.48
CA SER A 141 -2.41 10.86 -14.88
C SER A 141 -1.91 12.01 -15.75
N PRO A 142 -1.01 11.78 -16.72
CA PRO A 142 -0.63 12.81 -17.71
C PRO A 142 -1.79 13.21 -18.62
N LEU A 143 -2.99 12.71 -18.34
CA LEU A 143 -4.25 12.95 -19.04
C LEU A 143 -5.24 13.83 -18.24
N SER A 144 -4.85 14.42 -17.12
CA SER A 144 -5.70 15.43 -16.49
C SER A 144 -5.77 16.63 -17.44
N VAL A 145 -6.97 16.98 -17.84
CA VAL A 145 -7.23 18.08 -18.78
C VAL A 145 -6.73 19.41 -18.22
N ASP A 146 -6.66 19.53 -16.89
CA ASP A 146 -6.16 20.71 -16.20
C ASP A 146 -4.65 20.96 -16.39
N ASP A 147 -3.83 19.91 -16.37
CA ASP A 147 -2.38 20.05 -16.62
C ASP A 147 -2.09 20.43 -18.07
N ARG A 148 -2.90 19.95 -19.03
CA ARG A 148 -2.74 20.34 -20.44
C ARG A 148 -3.22 21.75 -20.74
N LEU A 149 -4.16 22.28 -19.98
CA LEU A 149 -4.63 23.64 -20.15
C LEU A 149 -3.64 24.66 -19.58
N HIS A 150 -2.93 24.34 -18.49
CA HIS A 150 -1.88 25.19 -17.95
C HIS A 150 -0.66 25.31 -18.88
N ASP A 151 -0.28 24.22 -19.53
CA ASP A 151 0.83 24.23 -20.50
C ASP A 151 0.46 24.81 -21.87
N LEU A 152 -0.82 24.78 -22.24
CA LEU A 152 -1.29 25.28 -23.55
C LEU A 152 -1.79 26.74 -23.54
N VAL A 153 -2.05 27.32 -22.38
CA VAL A 153 -2.52 28.70 -22.26
C VAL A 153 -1.45 29.53 -21.55
N GLN A 154 -0.37 29.86 -22.25
CA GLN A 154 0.43 31.03 -21.91
C GLN A 154 -0.36 32.28 -22.31
N PHE A 155 -0.93 32.95 -21.33
CA PHE A 155 -1.45 34.29 -21.51
C PHE A 155 -0.27 35.24 -21.78
N THR A 156 0.10 35.42 -23.02
CA THR A 156 0.96 36.55 -23.42
C THR A 156 0.17 37.82 -23.22
N ASN A 157 0.65 38.67 -22.34
CA ASN A 157 0.02 39.93 -22.04
C ASN A 157 0.26 40.85 -23.25
N PHE A 158 -0.73 41.07 -24.12
CA PHE A 158 -0.65 41.91 -25.30
C PHE A 158 -0.38 43.38 -25.01
N LYS A 159 -0.23 43.80 -23.77
CA LYS A 159 0.15 45.14 -23.40
C LYS A 159 1.62 45.49 -23.62
N ASP A 160 2.52 44.50 -23.78
CA ASP A 160 3.96 44.72 -23.98
C ASP A 160 4.41 44.81 -25.45
N SER A 161 3.49 44.62 -26.40
CA SER A 161 3.78 44.70 -27.84
C SER A 161 3.76 46.15 -28.43
N THR A 162 3.70 47.16 -27.58
CA THR A 162 3.81 48.58 -28.02
C THR A 162 5.13 49.24 -27.65
N GLN A 163 6.20 48.52 -27.42
CA GLN A 163 7.53 49.13 -27.49
C GLN A 163 7.93 49.20 -28.96
N ARG A 164 7.76 50.45 -29.49
CA ARG A 164 8.26 50.88 -30.80
C ARG A 164 9.77 50.56 -30.88
N ALA A 165 10.13 49.79 -31.90
CA ALA A 165 11.52 49.72 -32.36
C ALA A 165 12.05 51.14 -32.55
N GLN A 166 13.04 51.55 -31.76
CA GLN A 166 13.83 52.72 -32.07
C GLN A 166 14.67 52.43 -33.32
N PRO A 167 14.71 53.35 -34.31
CA PRO A 167 15.55 53.15 -35.49
C PRO A 167 17.00 53.17 -35.05
N GLU A 168 17.76 52.16 -35.44
CA GLU A 168 19.21 52.07 -35.35
C GLU A 168 19.82 53.30 -36.06
N LYS A 169 20.62 54.11 -35.35
CA LYS A 169 21.45 55.14 -35.94
C LYS A 169 22.52 54.47 -36.80
N ALA A 170 22.45 54.75 -38.07
CA ALA A 170 23.52 54.42 -39.01
C ALA A 170 24.83 55.05 -38.52
N VAL A 171 25.83 54.24 -38.29
CA VAL A 171 27.22 54.69 -38.03
C VAL A 171 27.83 54.97 -39.40
N ASP A 172 27.98 56.24 -39.68
CA ASP A 172 28.75 56.77 -40.84
C ASP A 172 30.23 56.40 -40.62
N GLY A 173 30.74 55.47 -41.40
CA GLY A 173 32.13 55.05 -41.43
C GLY A 173 32.94 55.89 -42.44
N GLY A 174 33.45 57.03 -41.99
CA GLY A 174 34.47 57.77 -42.77
C GLY A 174 35.79 57.00 -42.81
N MET A 175 36.18 56.54 -43.98
CA MET A 175 37.54 56.09 -44.29
C MET A 175 38.37 57.30 -44.62
N ASP A 176 39.44 57.61 -43.85
CA ASP A 176 40.48 58.57 -44.20
C ASP A 176 41.72 57.79 -44.64
N ILE A 177 42.16 58.06 -45.89
CA ILE A 177 43.36 57.51 -46.53
C ILE A 177 44.36 58.65 -46.59
N THR A 178 45.48 58.50 -45.93
CA THR A 178 46.80 58.99 -46.32
C THR A 178 47.91 58.21 -45.68
#